data_871f0d5b814d1f43eb826b0a6309690f
#
_entry.id   871f0d5b814d1f43eb826b0a6309690f
#
_cell.length_a   1.000
_cell.length_b   1.000
_cell.length_c   1.000
_cell.angle_alpha   90.00
_cell.angle_beta   90.00
_cell.angle_gamma   90.00
#
_symmetry.space_group_name_H-M   'P 1'
#
loop_
_entity.id
_entity.type
_entity.pdbx_description
1 polymer ?
#
loop_
_entity_poly.entity_id
_entity_poly.type
_entity_poly.pdbx_seq_one_letter_code
_entity_poly.pdbx_strand_id
1 'polypeptide(L)'
;MPALLAALEPASVALKFGFVVVLFLFLIWVARSSMQDLKRVPGSGGRSQWIDEPAERSDETGLHSAVSPKLGDEPRLVVERAPGHNPGMEYDLHDGAVLGRGDQAEIRLEDPFASSRHARIVRQGGVMVLEDLGSTNGTYLNEEILGGPAPLHPGDRVRIGDSEFTYAH
;
A
#
# COMPACT_ATOMS: atom_id res chain seq x y z
N MET A 1 -37.75 50.33 -0.24
CA MET A 1 -37.29 48.95 0.03
C MET A 1 -37.10 48.08 -1.24
N PRO A 2 -36.85 48.63 -2.46
CA PRO A 2 -36.57 47.75 -3.65
C PRO A 2 -35.10 47.49 -3.92
N ALA A 3 -34.15 48.23 -3.31
CA ALA A 3 -32.74 48.09 -3.61
C ALA A 3 -32.05 46.84 -2.99
N LEU A 4 -32.65 46.23 -1.97
CA LEU A 4 -32.11 45.04 -1.32
C LEU A 4 -32.36 43.74 -2.09
N LEU A 5 -33.45 43.70 -2.88
CA LEU A 5 -33.82 42.54 -3.72
C LEU A 5 -32.97 42.44 -5.00
N ALA A 6 -32.51 43.56 -5.53
CA ALA A 6 -31.68 43.58 -6.74
C ALA A 6 -30.23 43.10 -6.52
N ALA A 7 -29.74 43.09 -5.26
CA ALA A 7 -28.41 42.62 -4.91
C ALA A 7 -28.32 41.12 -4.67
N LEU A 8 -29.43 40.41 -4.51
CA LEU A 8 -29.49 38.97 -4.24
C LEU A 8 -29.44 38.10 -5.50
N GLU A 9 -29.80 38.67 -6.66
CA GLU A 9 -29.83 37.95 -7.95
C GLU A 9 -28.41 37.48 -8.40
N PRO A 10 -27.38 38.34 -8.41
CA PRO A 10 -26.05 37.90 -8.86
C PRO A 10 -25.37 36.92 -7.88
N ALA A 11 -25.64 37.03 -6.59
CA ALA A 11 -25.08 36.11 -5.58
C ALA A 11 -25.64 34.70 -5.69
N SER A 12 -26.93 34.56 -6.00
CA SER A 12 -27.57 33.24 -6.19
C SER A 12 -27.12 32.55 -7.47
N VAL A 13 -26.84 33.31 -8.51
CA VAL A 13 -26.29 32.79 -9.78
C VAL A 13 -24.82 32.35 -9.57
N ALA A 14 -24.00 33.16 -8.90
CA ALA A 14 -22.61 32.81 -8.58
C ALA A 14 -22.52 31.55 -7.71
N LEU A 15 -23.42 31.40 -6.74
CA LEU A 15 -23.47 30.21 -5.88
C LEU A 15 -23.83 28.93 -6.66
N LYS A 16 -24.78 29.02 -7.62
CA LYS A 16 -25.18 27.90 -8.48
C LYS A 16 -24.02 27.47 -9.39
N PHE A 17 -23.34 28.42 -10.02
CA PHE A 17 -22.18 28.10 -10.87
C PHE A 17 -20.99 27.62 -10.08
N GLY A 18 -20.74 28.17 -8.88
CA GLY A 18 -19.70 27.70 -7.97
C GLY A 18 -19.93 26.24 -7.55
N PHE A 19 -21.16 25.87 -7.22
CA PHE A 19 -21.50 24.49 -6.90
C PHE A 19 -21.26 23.52 -8.07
N VAL A 20 -21.65 23.93 -9.29
CA VAL A 20 -21.43 23.12 -10.49
C VAL A 20 -19.94 22.91 -10.76
N VAL A 21 -19.12 23.93 -10.60
CA VAL A 21 -17.66 23.82 -10.77
C VAL A 21 -17.05 22.85 -9.73
N VAL A 22 -17.43 22.98 -8.47
CA VAL A 22 -16.98 22.06 -7.40
C VAL A 22 -17.41 20.63 -7.70
N LEU A 23 -18.66 20.43 -8.16
CA LEU A 23 -19.14 19.10 -8.53
C LEU A 23 -18.34 18.51 -9.71
N PHE A 24 -18.04 19.32 -10.73
CA PHE A 24 -17.22 18.87 -11.85
C PHE A 24 -15.78 18.52 -11.43
N LEU A 25 -15.17 19.32 -10.58
CA LEU A 25 -13.83 19.01 -10.03
C LEU A 25 -13.85 17.74 -9.20
N PHE A 26 -14.90 17.53 -8.42
CA PHE A 26 -15.10 16.29 -7.67
C PHE A 26 -15.27 15.07 -8.59
N LEU A 27 -16.07 15.19 -9.65
CA LEU A 27 -16.25 14.12 -10.64
C LEU A 27 -14.93 13.80 -11.40
N ILE A 28 -14.17 14.83 -11.75
CA ILE A 28 -12.85 14.66 -12.38
C ILE A 28 -11.89 13.96 -11.41
N TRP A 29 -11.92 14.32 -10.13
CA TRP A 29 -11.11 13.69 -9.10
C TRP A 29 -11.48 12.20 -8.92
N VAL A 30 -12.77 11.89 -8.84
CA VAL A 30 -13.27 10.51 -8.76
C VAL A 30 -12.91 9.71 -10.02
N ALA A 31 -13.10 10.27 -11.22
CA ALA A 31 -12.76 9.62 -12.48
C ALA A 31 -11.24 9.34 -12.58
N ARG A 32 -10.43 10.27 -12.09
CA ARG A 32 -8.97 10.12 -12.10
C ARG A 32 -8.49 9.09 -11.08
N SER A 33 -9.15 9.01 -9.93
CA SER A 33 -8.90 7.97 -8.92
C SER A 33 -9.25 6.57 -9.46
N SER A 34 -10.34 6.46 -10.21
CA SER A 34 -10.78 5.18 -10.79
C SER A 34 -9.92 4.72 -11.98
N MET A 35 -9.26 5.64 -12.72
CA MET A 35 -8.42 5.30 -13.87
C MET A 35 -7.03 4.79 -13.49
N GLN A 36 -6.59 4.94 -12.27
CA GLN A 36 -5.30 4.43 -11.83
C GLN A 36 -5.33 2.91 -11.61
N ASP A 37 -6.50 2.33 -11.34
CA ASP A 37 -6.67 0.89 -11.17
C ASP A 37 -6.68 0.09 -12.50
N LEU A 38 -6.95 0.74 -13.64
CA LEU A 38 -7.07 0.06 -14.95
C LEU A 38 -5.76 -0.10 -15.72
N LYS A 39 -4.63 0.42 -15.25
CA LYS A 39 -3.34 0.31 -15.94
C LYS A 39 -2.45 -0.86 -15.51
N ARG A 40 -2.95 -1.74 -14.65
CA ARG A 40 -2.21 -2.96 -14.24
C ARG A 40 -2.93 -4.23 -14.68
N VAL A 41 -2.96 -4.47 -16.00
CA VAL A 41 -3.07 -5.83 -16.52
C VAL A 41 -1.66 -6.23 -16.97
N PRO A 42 -0.97 -7.15 -16.27
CA PRO A 42 0.22 -7.77 -16.81
C PRO A 42 -0.24 -8.72 -17.90
N GLY A 43 0.16 -8.42 -19.15
CA GLY A 43 -0.03 -9.31 -20.26
C GLY A 43 0.67 -10.64 -20.01
N SER A 44 -0.10 -11.68 -19.78
CA SER A 44 0.36 -13.05 -19.85
C SER A 44 0.60 -13.42 -21.32
N GLY A 45 1.82 -13.62 -21.68
CA GLY A 45 2.22 -14.07 -23.02
C GLY A 45 3.65 -14.62 -23.01
N GLY A 46 3.85 -15.76 -22.43
CA GLY A 46 5.12 -16.51 -22.50
C GLY A 46 4.86 -17.96 -22.85
N ARG A 47 5.01 -18.27 -24.11
CA ARG A 47 4.97 -19.61 -24.70
C ARG A 47 6.00 -20.51 -24.01
N SER A 48 5.54 -21.61 -23.44
CA SER A 48 6.35 -22.77 -23.09
C SER A 48 6.90 -23.40 -24.35
N GLN A 49 8.21 -23.39 -24.52
CA GLN A 49 8.91 -24.25 -25.47
C GLN A 49 9.62 -25.31 -24.65
N TRP A 50 9.05 -26.51 -24.73
CA TRP A 50 9.70 -27.75 -24.29
C TRP A 50 10.80 -28.09 -25.31
N ILE A 51 12.03 -28.11 -24.86
CA ILE A 51 13.12 -28.74 -25.60
C ILE A 51 13.66 -29.85 -24.72
N ASP A 52 13.42 -31.09 -25.17
CA ASP A 52 14.07 -32.26 -24.67
C ASP A 52 15.56 -32.19 -25.02
N GLU A 53 16.44 -32.41 -24.05
CA GLU A 53 17.79 -32.89 -24.35
C GLU A 53 18.31 -33.77 -23.20
N PRO A 54 19.15 -34.79 -23.56
CA PRO A 54 19.31 -35.99 -22.74
C PRO A 54 20.40 -35.90 -21.70
N ALA A 55 20.26 -36.78 -20.73
CA ALA A 55 21.14 -37.01 -19.61
C ALA A 55 22.61 -37.24 -20.00
N GLU A 56 23.51 -36.49 -19.43
CA GLU A 56 24.88 -36.96 -19.15
C GLU A 56 25.21 -36.86 -17.67
N ARG A 57 25.53 -38.02 -17.12
CA ARG A 57 26.06 -38.20 -15.78
C ARG A 57 27.45 -37.60 -15.72
N SER A 58 27.64 -36.74 -14.73
CA SER A 58 28.96 -36.48 -14.18
C SER A 58 28.85 -36.46 -12.68
N ASP A 59 29.35 -37.51 -12.04
CA ASP A 59 29.64 -37.58 -10.64
C ASP A 59 30.75 -36.56 -10.33
N GLU A 60 30.40 -35.52 -9.60
CA GLU A 60 31.38 -34.79 -8.80
C GLU A 60 30.73 -34.39 -7.49
N THR A 61 31.19 -35.04 -6.43
CA THR A 61 30.96 -34.72 -5.04
C THR A 61 31.50 -33.33 -4.74
N GLY A 62 30.70 -32.30 -5.03
CA GLY A 62 30.89 -30.95 -4.52
C GLY A 62 29.92 -30.74 -3.39
N LEU A 63 30.42 -30.70 -2.16
CA LEU A 63 29.73 -30.15 -1.02
C LEU A 63 29.41 -28.67 -1.31
N HIS A 64 28.35 -28.40 -2.03
CA HIS A 64 27.71 -27.11 -1.96
C HIS A 64 27.04 -27.04 -0.59
N SER A 65 27.81 -26.50 0.36
CA SER A 65 27.16 -25.88 1.50
C SER A 65 26.06 -24.99 0.96
N ALA A 66 24.83 -25.46 1.04
CA ALA A 66 23.69 -24.60 0.96
C ALA A 66 23.91 -23.57 2.07
N VAL A 67 24.43 -22.41 1.68
CA VAL A 67 24.33 -21.21 2.49
C VAL A 67 22.82 -21.01 2.59
N SER A 68 22.23 -21.55 3.66
CA SER A 68 20.91 -21.13 4.07
C SER A 68 20.96 -19.61 4.11
N PRO A 69 20.05 -18.89 3.43
CA PRO A 69 19.97 -17.45 3.60
C PRO A 69 19.95 -17.20 5.11
N LYS A 70 20.87 -16.37 5.58
CA LYS A 70 20.86 -15.93 6.96
C LYS A 70 19.45 -15.44 7.25
N LEU A 71 18.78 -16.07 8.20
CA LEU A 71 17.40 -15.78 8.65
C LEU A 71 17.23 -14.34 9.20
N GLY A 72 17.94 -13.37 8.65
CA GLY A 72 18.03 -12.01 9.10
C GLY A 72 18.07 -10.95 8.00
N ASP A 73 18.08 -11.37 6.72
CA ASP A 73 18.31 -10.46 5.58
C ASP A 73 17.07 -10.30 4.67
N GLU A 74 15.91 -10.82 5.10
CA GLU A 74 14.64 -10.72 4.39
C GLU A 74 13.79 -9.59 5.00
N PRO A 75 13.19 -8.72 4.16
CA PRO A 75 12.35 -7.64 4.66
C PRO A 75 11.08 -8.20 5.32
N ARG A 76 10.80 -7.77 6.53
CA ARG A 76 9.65 -8.21 7.31
C ARG A 76 9.08 -7.11 8.18
N LEU A 77 7.79 -7.25 8.54
CA LEU A 77 7.13 -6.47 9.58
C LEU A 77 6.99 -7.33 10.83
N VAL A 78 7.43 -6.81 11.96
CA VAL A 78 7.26 -7.41 13.28
C VAL A 78 6.13 -6.69 13.99
N VAL A 79 5.17 -7.44 14.50
CA VAL A 79 4.05 -6.89 15.28
C VAL A 79 4.55 -6.47 16.66
N GLU A 80 4.48 -5.18 16.96
CA GLU A 80 4.69 -4.68 18.32
C GLU A 80 3.39 -4.77 19.13
N ARG A 81 2.32 -4.30 18.50
CA ARG A 81 0.97 -4.35 19.05
C ARG A 81 -0.03 -4.23 17.91
N ALA A 82 -0.97 -5.18 17.82
CA ALA A 82 -2.10 -5.06 16.92
C ALA A 82 -3.28 -5.91 17.42
N PRO A 83 -4.52 -5.39 17.38
CA PRO A 83 -5.70 -6.19 17.70
C PRO A 83 -5.76 -7.45 16.84
N GLY A 84 -6.02 -8.61 17.46
CA GLY A 84 -6.08 -9.89 16.77
C GLY A 84 -4.72 -10.56 16.46
N HIS A 85 -3.60 -9.92 16.80
CA HIS A 85 -2.26 -10.43 16.54
C HIS A 85 -1.44 -10.57 17.81
N ASN A 86 -0.54 -11.56 17.84
CA ASN A 86 0.39 -11.72 18.94
C ASN A 86 1.61 -10.80 18.73
N PRO A 87 2.05 -10.07 19.78
CA PRO A 87 3.31 -9.34 19.72
C PRO A 87 4.49 -10.26 19.35
N GLY A 88 5.39 -9.77 18.51
CA GLY A 88 6.51 -10.55 17.97
C GLY A 88 6.17 -11.45 16.78
N MET A 89 4.93 -11.46 16.30
CA MET A 89 4.56 -12.11 15.03
C MET A 89 5.22 -11.38 13.86
N GLU A 90 5.74 -12.13 12.90
CA GLU A 90 6.45 -11.60 11.75
C GLU A 90 5.67 -11.83 10.45
N TYR A 91 5.64 -10.83 9.59
CA TYR A 91 5.10 -10.91 8.25
C TYR A 91 6.20 -10.67 7.23
N ASP A 92 6.39 -11.62 6.34
CA ASP A 92 7.31 -11.51 5.21
C ASP A 92 6.82 -10.44 4.21
N LEU A 93 7.75 -9.59 3.77
CA LEU A 93 7.50 -8.52 2.81
C LEU A 93 8.24 -8.72 1.48
N HIS A 94 8.70 -9.94 1.18
CA HIS A 94 9.48 -10.21 -0.03
C HIS A 94 8.82 -9.64 -1.30
N ASP A 95 7.51 -9.85 -1.45
CA ASP A 95 6.71 -9.36 -2.59
C ASP A 95 5.95 -8.06 -2.25
N GLY A 96 6.16 -7.51 -1.06
CA GLY A 96 5.36 -6.43 -0.51
C GLY A 96 4.08 -6.95 0.14
N ALA A 97 3.26 -6.05 0.68
CA ALA A 97 1.98 -6.39 1.28
C ALA A 97 1.04 -5.18 1.33
N VAL A 98 -0.26 -5.42 1.25
CA VAL A 98 -1.31 -4.45 1.61
C VAL A 98 -1.74 -4.72 3.04
N LEU A 99 -1.77 -3.68 3.85
CA LEU A 99 -2.26 -3.68 5.22
C LEU A 99 -3.66 -3.07 5.26
N GLY A 100 -4.57 -3.68 6.00
CA GLY A 100 -5.91 -3.13 6.14
C GLY A 100 -6.90 -4.08 6.80
N ARG A 101 -8.12 -3.60 7.06
CA ARG A 101 -9.16 -4.38 7.73
C ARG A 101 -9.94 -5.30 6.79
N GLY A 102 -9.86 -5.09 5.49
CA GLY A 102 -10.63 -5.85 4.49
C GLY A 102 -10.02 -7.21 4.18
N ASP A 103 -10.83 -8.09 3.60
CA ASP A 103 -10.43 -9.46 3.23
C ASP A 103 -9.39 -9.51 2.08
N GLN A 104 -9.16 -8.38 1.39
CA GLN A 104 -8.18 -8.26 0.32
C GLN A 104 -6.82 -7.72 0.80
N ALA A 105 -6.65 -7.52 2.11
CA ALA A 105 -5.37 -7.17 2.69
C ALA A 105 -4.57 -8.44 3.00
N GLU A 106 -3.30 -8.49 2.56
CA GLU A 106 -2.39 -9.59 2.87
C GLU A 106 -2.08 -9.63 4.37
N ILE A 107 -1.92 -8.43 4.99
CA ILE A 107 -1.82 -8.28 6.45
C ILE A 107 -3.15 -7.69 6.92
N ARG A 108 -4.06 -8.60 7.34
CA ARG A 108 -5.38 -8.22 7.80
C ARG A 108 -5.33 -7.71 9.23
N LEU A 109 -5.79 -6.48 9.45
CA LEU A 109 -5.85 -5.83 10.75
C LEU A 109 -7.26 -5.93 11.34
N GLU A 110 -7.40 -6.44 12.57
CA GLU A 110 -8.66 -6.41 13.33
C GLU A 110 -8.85 -5.07 14.06
N ASP A 111 -8.41 -4.00 13.42
CA ASP A 111 -8.39 -2.65 13.97
C ASP A 111 -9.56 -1.84 13.39
N PRO A 112 -10.47 -1.31 14.24
CA PRO A 112 -11.62 -0.54 13.77
C PRO A 112 -11.21 0.79 13.10
N PHE A 113 -10.00 1.29 13.39
CA PHE A 113 -9.47 2.52 12.80
C PHE A 113 -8.71 2.28 11.49
N ALA A 114 -8.48 1.03 11.12
CA ALA A 114 -7.91 0.69 9.82
C ALA A 114 -8.97 0.73 8.72
N SER A 115 -8.65 1.32 7.57
CA SER A 115 -9.43 1.23 6.34
C SER A 115 -9.35 -0.18 5.73
N SER A 116 -10.28 -0.56 4.85
CA SER A 116 -10.29 -1.89 4.22
C SER A 116 -8.98 -2.20 3.48
N ARG A 117 -8.47 -1.23 2.74
CA ARG A 117 -7.09 -1.17 2.22
C ARG A 117 -6.51 0.13 2.75
N HIS A 118 -5.63 0.03 3.72
CA HIS A 118 -5.16 1.21 4.45
C HIS A 118 -3.83 1.72 3.92
N ALA A 119 -2.84 0.86 3.90
CA ALA A 119 -1.51 1.16 3.41
C ALA A 119 -0.98 -0.01 2.58
N ARG A 120 0.07 0.24 1.81
CA ARG A 120 0.82 -0.83 1.15
C ARG A 120 2.31 -0.63 1.33
N ILE A 121 3.02 -1.74 1.35
CA ILE A 121 4.48 -1.77 1.28
C ILE A 121 4.82 -2.45 -0.03
N VAL A 122 5.68 -1.84 -0.84
CA VAL A 122 6.11 -2.39 -2.14
C VAL A 122 7.62 -2.25 -2.28
N ARG A 123 8.23 -3.19 -3.01
CA ARG A 123 9.65 -3.10 -3.34
C ARG A 123 9.85 -2.18 -4.53
N GLN A 124 10.67 -1.13 -4.37
CA GLN A 124 11.03 -0.18 -5.42
C GLN A 124 12.55 0.02 -5.42
N GLY A 125 13.22 -0.35 -6.52
CA GLY A 125 14.66 -0.12 -6.67
C GLY A 125 15.54 -0.77 -5.56
N GLY A 126 15.09 -1.90 -4.98
CA GLY A 126 15.83 -2.60 -3.92
C GLY A 126 15.50 -2.16 -2.49
N VAL A 127 14.68 -1.13 -2.30
CA VAL A 127 14.18 -0.69 -0.99
C VAL A 127 12.67 -0.96 -0.86
N MET A 128 12.21 -1.16 0.36
CA MET A 128 10.78 -1.23 0.65
C MET A 128 10.24 0.18 0.85
N VAL A 129 9.10 0.47 0.22
CA VAL A 129 8.43 1.78 0.27
C VAL A 129 7.05 1.61 0.85
N LEU A 130 6.75 2.37 1.91
CA LEU A 130 5.44 2.48 2.52
C LEU A 130 4.63 3.57 1.84
N GLU A 131 3.36 3.29 1.54
CA GLU A 131 2.43 4.23 0.91
C GLU A 131 1.05 4.12 1.57
N ASP A 132 0.45 5.24 1.92
CA ASP A 132 -0.95 5.32 2.36
C ASP A 132 -1.87 5.24 1.13
N LEU A 133 -2.89 4.41 1.19
CA LEU A 133 -3.84 4.20 0.08
C LEU A 133 -5.07 5.10 0.14
N GLY A 134 -4.95 6.27 0.74
CA GLY A 134 -6.05 7.19 0.98
C GLY A 134 -6.90 6.76 2.17
N SER A 135 -6.23 6.34 3.22
CA SER A 135 -6.90 5.88 4.44
C SER A 135 -7.67 7.00 5.15
N THR A 136 -8.64 6.63 5.99
CA THR A 136 -9.47 7.60 6.71
C THR A 136 -8.69 8.28 7.84
N ASN A 137 -7.85 7.52 8.56
CA ASN A 137 -7.16 8.01 9.75
C ASN A 137 -5.66 8.26 9.54
N GLY A 138 -5.14 7.97 8.35
CA GLY A 138 -3.74 8.14 7.99
C GLY A 138 -2.83 7.02 8.50
N THR A 139 -1.74 6.83 7.79
CA THR A 139 -0.62 5.96 8.17
C THR A 139 0.47 6.82 8.79
N TYR A 140 1.11 6.31 9.84
CA TYR A 140 2.19 7.01 10.53
C TYR A 140 3.50 6.24 10.38
N LEU A 141 4.56 6.95 10.09
CA LEU A 141 5.93 6.43 10.06
C LEU A 141 6.75 7.18 11.12
N ASN A 142 7.27 6.46 12.12
CA ASN A 142 8.00 7.04 13.25
C ASN A 142 7.25 8.18 13.96
N GLU A 143 5.95 7.97 14.21
CA GLU A 143 5.01 8.92 14.83
C GLU A 143 4.65 10.14 13.97
N GLU A 144 5.21 10.30 12.77
CA GLU A 144 4.85 11.35 11.82
C GLU A 144 3.83 10.82 10.80
N ILE A 145 2.81 11.64 10.48
CA ILE A 145 1.83 11.27 9.46
C ILE A 145 2.49 11.19 8.08
N LEU A 146 2.23 10.11 7.37
CA LEU A 146 2.80 9.87 6.05
C LEU A 146 2.17 10.82 5.02
N GLY A 147 2.93 11.79 4.51
CA GLY A 147 2.47 12.76 3.51
C GLY A 147 2.56 12.26 2.05
N GLY A 148 3.17 11.10 1.83
CA GLY A 148 3.37 10.45 0.53
C GLY A 148 4.21 9.19 0.68
N PRO A 149 4.55 8.49 -0.41
CA PRO A 149 5.39 7.31 -0.35
C PRO A 149 6.75 7.59 0.31
N ALA A 150 7.16 6.75 1.27
CA ALA A 150 8.43 6.88 1.99
C ALA A 150 9.19 5.56 2.04
N PRO A 151 10.53 5.56 1.86
CA PRO A 151 11.35 4.39 2.03
C PRO A 151 11.36 3.94 3.50
N LEU A 152 11.37 2.62 3.73
CA LEU A 152 11.50 2.02 5.04
C LEU A 152 12.96 1.66 5.32
N HIS A 153 13.40 1.96 6.54
CA HIS A 153 14.71 1.58 7.06
C HIS A 153 14.55 0.62 8.24
N PRO A 154 15.49 -0.31 8.45
CA PRO A 154 15.43 -1.21 9.59
C PRO A 154 15.27 -0.46 10.92
N GLY A 155 14.27 -0.85 11.71
CA GLY A 155 13.89 -0.19 12.95
C GLY A 155 12.78 0.88 12.80
N ASP A 156 12.36 1.20 11.58
CA ASP A 156 11.23 2.13 11.38
C ASP A 156 9.93 1.55 11.94
N ARG A 157 9.16 2.41 12.59
CA ARG A 157 7.85 2.09 13.17
C ARG A 157 6.72 2.54 12.25
N VAL A 158 5.87 1.59 11.88
CA VAL A 158 4.65 1.83 11.10
C VAL A 158 3.45 1.70 12.02
N ARG A 159 2.62 2.75 12.10
CA ARG A 159 1.39 2.74 12.90
C ARG A 159 0.17 3.02 12.04
N ILE A 160 -0.85 2.18 12.23
CA ILE A 160 -2.17 2.25 11.58
C ILE A 160 -3.23 2.08 12.66
N GLY A 161 -3.95 3.14 13.00
CA GLY A 161 -4.88 3.11 14.13
C GLY A 161 -4.18 2.75 15.43
N ASP A 162 -4.64 1.66 16.07
CA ASP A 162 -4.06 1.08 17.29
C ASP A 162 -2.99 0.01 17.01
N SER A 163 -2.78 -0.31 15.73
CA SER A 163 -1.82 -1.32 15.29
C SER A 163 -0.45 -0.70 15.04
N GLU A 164 0.59 -1.31 15.58
CA GLU A 164 1.97 -0.84 15.52
C GLU A 164 2.91 -1.98 15.12
N PHE A 165 3.80 -1.70 14.18
CA PHE A 165 4.74 -2.64 13.60
C PHE A 165 6.13 -2.03 13.53
N THR A 166 7.17 -2.87 13.64
CA THR A 166 8.54 -2.50 13.35
C THR A 166 9.01 -3.16 12.05
N TYR A 167 9.58 -2.36 11.15
CA TYR A 167 10.21 -2.89 9.94
C TYR A 167 11.60 -3.44 10.27
N ALA A 168 11.88 -4.66 9.83
CA ALA A 168 13.16 -5.33 9.97
C ALA A 168 13.63 -5.88 8.62
N HIS A 169 14.94 -5.89 8.43
CA HIS A 169 15.60 -6.38 7.21
C HIS A 169 16.96 -6.98 7.54
#